data_b35a585a795efcf55ad7515bc91791e6
#
_entry.id   b35a585a795efcf55ad7515bc91791e6
#
_cell.length_a   1.000
_cell.length_b   1.000
_cell.length_c   1.000
_cell.angle_alpha   90.00
_cell.angle_beta   90.00
_cell.angle_gamma   90.00
#
_symmetry.space_group_name_H-M   'P 1'
#
loop_
_entity.id
_entity.type
_entity.pdbx_description
1 polymer ?
#
loop_
_entity_poly.entity_id
_entity_poly.type
_entity_poly.pdbx_seq_one_letter_code
_entity_poly.pdbx_strand_id
1 'polypeptide(L)'
;PDDAEYGCSGTVAKWCRDGMEVVYIIVTDGSKGTSAREVTPIELSEMRRQEQAAAGKVLGLKDVVFLCHPDAYLEPTLEVRRDIAREIRRYRPDILITTSPVRSFSGNAYLGHPDYFATGEATLSAVYPAARDHLTFPELLKEGLEPHKVREVLITGHEQPDKWIDVTDTVEIAIQALKTHVSQVEGQEIEERMRESRREAGKNHSMEYAEAFKQFILRQ
;
A
#
# COMPACT_ATOMS: atom_id res chain seq x y z
N PRO A 1 2.40 -2.87 8.01
CA PRO A 1 1.44 -3.87 7.47
C PRO A 1 0.00 -3.43 7.74
N ASP A 2 -0.96 -4.02 7.02
CA ASP A 2 -2.41 -3.76 6.97
C ASP A 2 -2.87 -2.49 6.21
N ASP A 3 -2.09 -1.46 6.09
CA ASP A 3 -2.46 -0.23 5.37
C ASP A 3 -2.90 -0.49 3.91
N ALA A 4 -2.25 -1.44 3.24
CA ALA A 4 -2.60 -1.82 1.87
C ALA A 4 -3.98 -2.49 1.81
N GLU A 5 -4.30 -3.34 2.79
CA GLU A 5 -5.61 -3.99 2.89
C GLU A 5 -6.72 -2.97 3.18
N TYR A 6 -6.48 -2.01 4.04
CA TYR A 6 -7.42 -0.90 4.24
C TYR A 6 -7.58 -0.02 3.01
N GLY A 7 -6.49 0.20 2.26
CA GLY A 7 -6.46 1.17 1.16
C GLY A 7 -6.98 0.66 -0.17
N CYS A 8 -6.65 -0.58 -0.56
CA CYS A 8 -6.84 -1.03 -1.95
C CYS A 8 -7.04 -2.54 -2.15
N SER A 9 -7.28 -3.32 -1.08
CA SER A 9 -7.33 -4.78 -1.19
C SER A 9 -8.45 -5.32 -2.07
N GLY A 10 -9.59 -4.62 -2.15
CA GLY A 10 -10.68 -4.99 -3.06
C GLY A 10 -10.28 -4.85 -4.53
N THR A 11 -9.63 -3.74 -4.88
CA THR A 11 -9.05 -3.49 -6.20
C THR A 11 -7.98 -4.52 -6.54
N VAL A 12 -7.08 -4.80 -5.60
CA VAL A 12 -6.01 -5.79 -5.79
C VAL A 12 -6.57 -7.19 -6.00
N ALA A 13 -7.54 -7.63 -5.18
CA ALA A 13 -8.21 -8.90 -5.35
C ALA A 13 -8.87 -9.03 -6.73
N LYS A 14 -9.52 -7.94 -7.20
CA LYS A 14 -10.10 -7.87 -8.54
C LYS A 14 -9.05 -8.04 -9.62
N TRP A 15 -7.94 -7.30 -9.55
CA TRP A 15 -6.87 -7.37 -10.53
C TRP A 15 -6.19 -8.74 -10.57
N CYS A 16 -5.91 -9.34 -9.42
CA CYS A 16 -5.37 -10.70 -9.35
C CYS A 16 -6.32 -11.73 -9.99
N ARG A 17 -7.63 -11.64 -9.69
CA ARG A 17 -8.67 -12.48 -10.29
C ARG A 17 -8.75 -12.32 -11.82
N ASP A 18 -8.55 -11.08 -12.29
CA ASP A 18 -8.58 -10.75 -13.72
C ASP A 18 -7.25 -11.10 -14.43
N GLY A 19 -6.29 -11.73 -13.71
CA GLY A 19 -5.02 -12.24 -14.26
C GLY A 19 -3.88 -11.24 -14.26
N MET A 20 -4.00 -10.09 -13.59
CA MET A 20 -2.89 -9.15 -13.42
C MET A 20 -1.91 -9.67 -12.35
N GLU A 21 -0.63 -9.48 -12.60
CA GLU A 21 0.41 -9.72 -11.60
C GLU A 21 0.52 -8.52 -10.65
N VAL A 22 0.22 -8.71 -9.37
CA VAL A 22 0.32 -7.66 -8.34
C VAL A 22 1.36 -8.05 -7.31
N VAL A 23 2.19 -7.07 -6.92
CA VAL A 23 3.23 -7.20 -5.90
C VAL A 23 3.03 -6.12 -4.85
N TYR A 24 3.11 -6.50 -3.58
CA TYR A 24 3.16 -5.55 -2.47
C TYR A 24 4.59 -5.25 -2.07
N ILE A 25 4.88 -3.96 -1.85
CA ILE A 25 6.13 -3.50 -1.26
C ILE A 25 5.80 -2.90 0.11
N ILE A 26 6.13 -3.63 1.17
CA ILE A 26 5.92 -3.21 2.55
C ILE A 26 7.18 -2.48 3.02
N VAL A 27 7.04 -1.19 3.30
CA VAL A 27 8.19 -0.30 3.54
C VAL A 27 8.74 -0.48 4.94
N THR A 28 7.88 -0.52 5.97
CA THR A 28 8.30 -0.63 7.38
C THR A 28 8.18 -2.05 7.92
N ASP A 29 8.91 -2.34 8.99
CA ASP A 29 8.99 -3.66 9.60
C ASP A 29 7.80 -4.00 10.53
N GLY A 30 6.94 -3.02 10.85
CA GLY A 30 5.80 -3.23 11.73
C GLY A 30 6.17 -3.57 13.18
N SER A 31 7.36 -3.18 13.63
CA SER A 31 7.92 -3.57 14.94
C SER A 31 7.37 -2.81 16.14
N LYS A 32 6.33 -1.97 15.95
CA LYS A 32 5.75 -1.12 17.02
C LYS A 32 4.22 -1.21 17.08
N GLY A 33 3.63 -0.58 18.09
CA GLY A 33 2.16 -0.48 18.20
C GLY A 33 1.50 -1.74 18.73
N THR A 34 2.05 -2.37 19.79
CA THR A 34 1.38 -3.41 20.56
C THR A 34 1.20 -2.98 22.02
N SER A 35 0.11 -3.41 22.66
CA SER A 35 -0.11 -3.27 24.10
C SER A 35 0.49 -4.42 24.90
N ALA A 36 0.86 -5.52 24.26
CA ALA A 36 1.48 -6.69 24.89
C ALA A 36 2.95 -6.37 25.22
N ARG A 37 3.21 -6.10 26.51
CA ARG A 37 4.53 -5.63 26.99
C ARG A 37 5.62 -6.71 26.93
N GLU A 38 5.24 -7.97 26.87
CA GLU A 38 6.12 -9.14 26.77
C GLU A 38 6.63 -9.38 25.33
N VAL A 39 5.96 -8.81 24.33
CA VAL A 39 6.34 -8.99 22.92
C VAL A 39 7.46 -8.03 22.57
N THR A 40 8.56 -8.57 22.08
CA THR A 40 9.69 -7.78 21.59
C THR A 40 9.44 -7.20 20.20
N PRO A 41 10.13 -6.11 19.79
CA PRO A 41 10.02 -5.57 18.44
C PRO A 41 10.34 -6.59 17.34
N ILE A 42 11.28 -7.49 17.57
CA ILE A 42 11.66 -8.55 16.62
C ILE A 42 10.53 -9.56 16.44
N GLU A 43 9.96 -10.04 17.55
CA GLU A 43 8.84 -10.98 17.52
C GLU A 43 7.60 -10.38 16.84
N LEU A 44 7.29 -9.10 17.13
CA LEU A 44 6.18 -8.41 16.50
C LEU A 44 6.37 -8.25 15.00
N SER A 45 7.57 -7.86 14.57
CA SER A 45 7.92 -7.71 13.16
C SER A 45 7.77 -9.04 12.41
N GLU A 46 8.28 -10.13 12.98
CA GLU A 46 8.17 -11.46 12.36
C GLU A 46 6.70 -11.94 12.29
N MET A 47 5.92 -11.72 13.36
CA MET A 47 4.49 -12.02 13.38
C MET A 47 3.76 -11.27 12.25
N ARG A 48 3.94 -9.95 12.14
CA ARG A 48 3.30 -9.12 11.11
C ARG A 48 3.77 -9.44 9.70
N ARG A 49 5.01 -9.89 9.55
CA ARG A 49 5.53 -10.39 8.27
C ARG A 49 4.76 -11.64 7.82
N GLN A 50 4.48 -12.56 8.73
CA GLN A 50 3.70 -13.77 8.45
C GLN A 50 2.24 -13.43 8.14
N GLU A 51 1.64 -12.51 8.89
CA GLU A 51 0.28 -12.01 8.65
C GLU A 51 0.15 -11.36 7.26
N GLN A 52 1.10 -10.49 6.90
CA GLN A 52 1.12 -9.86 5.58
C GLN A 52 1.32 -10.88 4.45
N ALA A 53 2.15 -11.88 4.64
CA ALA A 53 2.32 -12.95 3.67
C ALA A 53 1.03 -13.79 3.53
N ALA A 54 0.27 -13.98 4.63
CA ALA A 54 -1.03 -14.64 4.60
C ALA A 54 -2.06 -13.80 3.85
N ALA A 55 -2.12 -12.48 4.10
CA ALA A 55 -2.96 -11.54 3.34
C ALA A 55 -2.67 -11.62 1.84
N GLY A 56 -1.39 -11.61 1.47
CA GLY A 56 -0.96 -11.74 0.07
C GLY A 56 -1.46 -13.01 -0.60
N LYS A 57 -1.47 -14.13 0.11
CA LYS A 57 -2.04 -15.40 -0.41
C LYS A 57 -3.55 -15.32 -0.61
N VAL A 58 -4.27 -14.70 0.32
CA VAL A 58 -5.74 -14.51 0.19
C VAL A 58 -6.07 -13.64 -1.02
N LEU A 59 -5.30 -12.58 -1.27
CA LEU A 59 -5.48 -11.66 -2.40
C LEU A 59 -5.00 -12.26 -3.74
N GLY A 60 -4.16 -13.29 -3.72
CA GLY A 60 -3.56 -13.87 -4.92
C GLY A 60 -2.36 -13.09 -5.45
N LEU A 61 -1.63 -12.38 -4.57
CA LEU A 61 -0.43 -11.63 -4.95
C LEU A 61 0.66 -12.55 -5.54
N LYS A 62 1.38 -12.01 -6.51
CA LYS A 62 2.58 -12.65 -7.06
C LYS A 62 3.71 -12.69 -6.03
N ASP A 63 3.89 -11.61 -5.28
CA ASP A 63 4.95 -11.46 -4.29
C ASP A 63 4.61 -10.43 -3.22
N VAL A 64 5.28 -10.52 -2.07
CA VAL A 64 5.29 -9.53 -1.00
C VAL A 64 6.73 -9.26 -0.59
N VAL A 65 7.22 -8.07 -0.90
CA VAL A 65 8.58 -7.62 -0.59
C VAL A 65 8.56 -6.76 0.66
N PHE A 66 9.53 -6.99 1.56
CA PHE A 66 9.68 -6.23 2.81
C PHE A 66 11.00 -5.45 2.75
N LEU A 67 10.91 -4.11 2.82
CA LEU A 67 12.09 -3.24 2.86
C LEU A 67 12.67 -3.09 4.27
N CYS A 68 11.88 -3.39 5.29
CA CYS A 68 12.29 -3.47 6.70
C CYS A 68 12.85 -2.15 7.27
N HIS A 69 12.38 -0.99 6.81
CA HIS A 69 12.68 0.26 7.49
C HIS A 69 12.00 0.30 8.86
N PRO A 70 12.60 0.96 9.89
CA PRO A 70 12.05 0.96 11.25
C PRO A 70 10.65 1.59 11.31
N ASP A 71 9.69 0.87 11.88
CA ASP A 71 8.32 1.33 12.13
C ASP A 71 8.29 2.55 13.06
N ALA A 72 7.40 3.51 12.78
CA ALA A 72 7.20 4.80 13.46
C ALA A 72 8.37 5.80 13.31
N TYR A 73 9.42 5.46 12.59
CA TYR A 73 10.59 6.33 12.36
C TYR A 73 10.85 6.58 10.87
N LEU A 74 9.89 6.24 10.02
CA LEU A 74 10.09 6.42 8.59
C LEU A 74 10.09 7.91 8.21
N GLU A 75 11.17 8.32 7.56
CA GLU A 75 11.27 9.61 6.87
C GLU A 75 11.47 9.37 5.36
N PRO A 76 11.00 10.26 4.48
CA PRO A 76 11.14 10.10 3.03
C PRO A 76 12.56 10.42 2.56
N THR A 77 13.55 9.70 3.11
CA THR A 77 14.97 9.89 2.82
C THR A 77 15.36 9.41 1.44
N LEU A 78 16.57 9.77 0.99
CA LEU A 78 17.14 9.26 -0.27
C LEU A 78 17.30 7.73 -0.24
N GLU A 79 17.55 7.15 0.93
CA GLU A 79 17.66 5.70 1.09
C GLU A 79 16.33 5.01 0.84
N VAL A 80 15.26 5.43 1.51
CA VAL A 80 13.89 4.90 1.31
C VAL A 80 13.47 5.06 -0.14
N ARG A 81 13.71 6.23 -0.73
CA ARG A 81 13.42 6.51 -2.15
C ARG A 81 14.16 5.56 -3.09
N ARG A 82 15.46 5.32 -2.83
CA ARG A 82 16.29 4.39 -3.62
C ARG A 82 15.75 2.97 -3.52
N ASP A 83 15.40 2.51 -2.34
CA ASP A 83 14.92 1.15 -2.13
C ASP A 83 13.57 0.92 -2.81
N ILE A 84 12.66 1.89 -2.76
CA ILE A 84 11.41 1.86 -3.55
C ILE A 84 11.70 1.92 -5.05
N ALA A 85 12.60 2.79 -5.52
CA ALA A 85 12.97 2.89 -6.93
C ALA A 85 13.60 1.58 -7.44
N ARG A 86 14.35 0.86 -6.59
CA ARG A 86 14.89 -0.47 -6.89
C ARG A 86 13.76 -1.45 -7.22
N GLU A 87 12.72 -1.50 -6.41
CA GLU A 87 11.61 -2.41 -6.63
C GLU A 87 10.76 -2.00 -7.84
N ILE A 88 10.56 -0.70 -8.08
CA ILE A 88 9.91 -0.21 -9.31
C ILE A 88 10.70 -0.65 -10.56
N ARG A 89 12.03 -0.55 -10.57
CA ARG A 89 12.86 -1.01 -11.69
C ARG A 89 12.85 -2.54 -11.82
N ARG A 90 12.77 -3.27 -10.70
CA ARG A 90 12.74 -4.75 -10.68
C ARG A 90 11.44 -5.30 -11.25
N TYR A 91 10.30 -4.82 -10.76
CA TYR A 91 8.99 -5.35 -11.13
C TYR A 91 8.37 -4.65 -12.33
N ARG A 92 8.85 -3.47 -12.70
CA ARG A 92 8.44 -2.70 -13.89
C ARG A 92 6.92 -2.51 -14.01
N PRO A 93 6.22 -2.00 -12.97
CA PRO A 93 4.77 -1.91 -12.97
C PRO A 93 4.27 -0.87 -13.97
N ASP A 94 3.18 -1.19 -14.69
CA ASP A 94 2.41 -0.20 -15.46
C ASP A 94 1.63 0.73 -14.53
N ILE A 95 1.03 0.17 -13.46
CA ILE A 95 0.21 0.87 -12.48
C ILE A 95 0.88 0.72 -11.11
N LEU A 96 0.95 1.81 -10.36
CA LEU A 96 1.44 1.83 -8.99
C LEU A 96 0.39 2.43 -8.06
N ILE A 97 0.06 1.74 -6.97
CA ILE A 97 -0.79 2.26 -5.90
C ILE A 97 0.11 2.67 -4.73
N THR A 98 -0.15 3.84 -4.15
CA THR A 98 0.56 4.31 -2.95
C THR A 98 -0.38 5.07 -2.03
N THR A 99 0.09 5.34 -0.83
CA THR A 99 -0.60 6.13 0.19
C THR A 99 -0.53 7.63 -0.13
N SER A 100 -1.45 8.42 0.46
CA SER A 100 -1.39 9.88 0.34
C SER A 100 -0.16 10.45 1.08
N PRO A 101 0.62 11.35 0.46
CA PRO A 101 1.69 12.05 1.15
C PRO A 101 1.17 13.20 2.05
N VAL A 102 -0.12 13.50 1.98
CA VAL A 102 -0.73 14.64 2.65
C VAL A 102 -1.74 14.18 3.68
N ARG A 103 -1.67 14.75 4.89
CA ARG A 103 -2.69 14.52 5.93
C ARG A 103 -4.04 15.06 5.50
N SER A 104 -5.07 14.29 5.76
CA SER A 104 -6.43 14.77 5.75
C SER A 104 -6.78 15.45 7.09
N PHE A 105 -7.41 16.58 7.02
CA PHE A 105 -7.98 17.29 8.18
C PHE A 105 -9.51 17.36 8.13
N SER A 106 -10.14 16.61 7.23
CA SER A 106 -11.59 16.55 7.11
C SER A 106 -12.27 15.75 8.23
N GLY A 107 -11.53 14.83 8.86
CA GLY A 107 -11.98 14.05 10.01
C GLY A 107 -11.47 14.60 11.34
N ASN A 108 -12.06 14.15 12.44
CA ASN A 108 -11.71 14.56 13.80
C ASN A 108 -11.30 13.40 14.73
N ALA A 109 -11.21 12.17 14.20
CA ALA A 109 -10.99 10.98 15.00
C ALA A 109 -9.61 10.35 14.84
N TYR A 110 -8.89 10.62 13.74
CA TYR A 110 -7.61 9.99 13.44
C TYR A 110 -6.65 10.94 12.72
N LEU A 111 -5.44 11.08 13.26
CA LEU A 111 -4.42 11.98 12.71
C LEU A 111 -3.59 11.35 11.58
N GLY A 112 -3.71 10.05 11.35
CA GLY A 112 -2.88 9.30 10.41
C GLY A 112 -1.49 8.97 10.96
N HIS A 113 -1.00 7.79 10.62
CA HIS A 113 0.34 7.36 11.01
C HIS A 113 1.40 8.13 10.20
N PRO A 114 2.51 8.60 10.79
CA PRO A 114 3.54 9.37 10.06
C PRO A 114 4.15 8.58 8.90
N ASP A 115 4.37 7.27 9.07
CA ASP A 115 4.97 6.41 8.06
C ASP A 115 4.09 6.27 6.81
N TYR A 116 2.77 6.39 6.96
CA TYR A 116 1.82 6.41 5.86
C TYR A 116 2.14 7.56 4.89
N PHE A 117 2.33 8.77 5.42
CA PHE A 117 2.64 9.96 4.61
C PHE A 117 4.06 9.94 4.07
N ALA A 118 5.02 9.47 4.88
CA ALA A 118 6.41 9.32 4.47
C ALA A 118 6.56 8.31 3.32
N THR A 119 5.83 7.19 3.39
CA THR A 119 5.76 6.20 2.30
C THR A 119 5.20 6.83 1.02
N GLY A 120 4.11 7.58 1.12
CA GLY A 120 3.52 8.27 -0.02
C GLY A 120 4.49 9.21 -0.70
N GLU A 121 5.14 10.09 0.07
CA GLU A 121 6.13 11.04 -0.46
C GLU A 121 7.34 10.34 -1.08
N ALA A 122 7.92 9.36 -0.38
CA ALA A 122 9.07 8.62 -0.89
C ALA A 122 8.73 7.86 -2.18
N THR A 123 7.52 7.29 -2.26
CA THR A 123 7.05 6.55 -3.43
C THR A 123 6.84 7.46 -4.64
N LEU A 124 6.18 8.60 -4.47
CA LEU A 124 5.99 9.56 -5.57
C LEU A 124 7.34 10.08 -6.08
N SER A 125 8.27 10.38 -5.17
CA SER A 125 9.62 10.77 -5.51
C SER A 125 10.44 9.62 -6.15
N ALA A 126 10.14 8.36 -5.82
CA ALA A 126 10.74 7.20 -6.48
C ALA A 126 10.18 7.02 -7.90
N VAL A 127 8.88 7.16 -8.11
CA VAL A 127 8.25 7.11 -9.44
C VAL A 127 8.81 8.20 -10.35
N TYR A 128 8.94 9.43 -9.84
CA TYR A 128 9.47 10.56 -10.60
C TYR A 128 10.36 11.46 -9.70
N PRO A 129 11.64 11.63 -10.08
CA PRO A 129 12.27 11.12 -11.29
C PRO A 129 13.04 9.79 -11.11
N ALA A 130 13.17 9.25 -9.88
CA ALA A 130 14.24 8.35 -9.51
C ALA A 130 14.22 6.99 -10.28
N ALA A 131 13.07 6.35 -10.46
CA ALA A 131 13.01 5.08 -11.16
C ALA A 131 13.20 5.19 -12.68
N ARG A 132 12.90 6.35 -13.25
CA ARG A 132 12.91 6.56 -14.71
C ARG A 132 14.20 7.17 -15.26
N ASP A 133 15.06 7.69 -14.38
CA ASP A 133 16.29 8.36 -14.74
C ASP A 133 17.51 7.51 -14.41
N HIS A 134 18.36 7.23 -15.41
CA HIS A 134 19.54 6.37 -15.25
C HIS A 134 20.67 7.04 -14.44
N LEU A 135 20.68 8.37 -14.32
CA LEU A 135 21.66 9.11 -13.54
C LEU A 135 21.29 9.16 -12.04
N THR A 136 20.00 8.94 -11.72
CA THR A 136 19.53 8.85 -10.34
C THR A 136 19.73 7.42 -9.84
N PHE A 137 20.49 7.27 -8.74
CA PHE A 137 20.88 5.97 -8.18
C PHE A 137 21.57 5.05 -9.21
N PRO A 138 22.74 5.49 -9.75
CA PRO A 138 23.45 4.75 -10.80
C PRO A 138 23.94 3.36 -10.34
N GLU A 139 24.00 3.12 -9.03
CA GLU A 139 24.28 1.79 -8.46
C GLU A 139 23.23 0.75 -8.86
N LEU A 140 21.97 1.14 -9.08
CA LEU A 140 20.92 0.23 -9.51
C LEU A 140 21.19 -0.36 -10.92
N LEU A 141 21.88 0.40 -11.79
CA LEU A 141 22.32 -0.13 -13.08
C LEU A 141 23.35 -1.23 -12.92
N LYS A 142 24.24 -1.13 -11.92
CA LYS A 142 25.22 -2.19 -11.60
C LYS A 142 24.55 -3.47 -11.07
N GLU A 143 23.35 -3.32 -10.50
CA GLU A 143 22.46 -4.43 -10.11
C GLU A 143 21.69 -5.02 -11.31
N GLY A 144 21.84 -4.47 -12.53
CA GLY A 144 21.10 -4.87 -13.72
C GLY A 144 19.68 -4.31 -13.79
N LEU A 145 19.37 -3.30 -12.98
CA LEU A 145 18.04 -2.70 -12.89
C LEU A 145 17.95 -1.46 -13.76
N GLU A 146 17.49 -1.65 -14.98
CA GLU A 146 17.28 -0.57 -15.95
C GLU A 146 16.13 0.36 -15.54
N PRO A 147 16.21 1.64 -15.92
CA PRO A 147 15.14 2.60 -15.69
C PRO A 147 13.76 2.10 -16.16
N HIS A 148 12.73 2.47 -15.39
CA HIS A 148 11.35 2.15 -15.71
C HIS A 148 10.45 3.37 -15.54
N LYS A 149 9.46 3.50 -16.42
CA LYS A 149 8.45 4.56 -16.37
C LYS A 149 7.10 3.95 -16.01
N VAL A 150 6.65 4.19 -14.79
CA VAL A 150 5.27 3.90 -14.38
C VAL A 150 4.31 4.75 -15.23
N ARG A 151 3.23 4.18 -15.71
CA ARG A 151 2.24 4.85 -16.56
C ARG A 151 1.12 5.49 -15.75
N GLU A 152 0.70 4.86 -14.69
CA GLU A 152 -0.41 5.29 -13.87
C GLU A 152 -0.06 5.19 -12.38
N VAL A 153 -0.41 6.24 -11.62
CA VAL A 153 -0.30 6.24 -10.18
C VAL A 153 -1.68 6.47 -9.57
N LEU A 154 -2.05 5.61 -8.63
CA LEU A 154 -3.26 5.70 -7.83
C LEU A 154 -2.87 5.98 -6.37
N ILE A 155 -3.43 7.02 -5.78
CA ILE A 155 -3.15 7.40 -4.39
C ILE A 155 -4.38 7.11 -3.54
N THR A 156 -4.23 6.26 -2.52
CA THR A 156 -5.28 5.96 -1.54
C THR A 156 -5.34 7.03 -0.46
N GLY A 157 -6.50 7.18 0.17
CA GLY A 157 -6.67 8.09 1.32
C GLY A 157 -6.51 9.57 1.00
N HIS A 158 -6.64 9.98 -0.26
CA HIS A 158 -6.61 11.37 -0.67
C HIS A 158 -7.99 12.03 -0.51
N GLU A 159 -8.04 13.29 -0.02
CA GLU A 159 -9.31 14.03 0.23
C GLU A 159 -10.12 14.31 -1.03
N GLN A 160 -9.50 14.34 -2.19
CA GLN A 160 -10.13 14.65 -3.48
C GLN A 160 -9.89 13.50 -4.48
N PRO A 161 -10.53 12.34 -4.27
CA PRO A 161 -10.45 11.25 -5.24
C PRO A 161 -11.15 11.64 -6.55
N ASP A 162 -10.67 11.10 -7.65
CA ASP A 162 -11.23 11.28 -8.99
C ASP A 162 -11.30 9.98 -9.79
N LYS A 163 -10.96 8.86 -9.15
CA LYS A 163 -11.05 7.51 -9.70
C LYS A 163 -11.72 6.58 -8.70
N TRP A 164 -12.76 5.87 -9.13
CA TRP A 164 -13.43 4.83 -8.34
C TRP A 164 -13.33 3.50 -9.06
N ILE A 165 -13.05 2.46 -8.31
CA ILE A 165 -13.00 1.08 -8.81
C ILE A 165 -14.05 0.28 -8.07
N ASP A 166 -14.93 -0.36 -8.84
CA ASP A 166 -15.96 -1.25 -8.31
C ASP A 166 -15.31 -2.51 -7.74
N VAL A 167 -15.54 -2.74 -6.45
CA VAL A 167 -15.05 -3.89 -5.70
C VAL A 167 -16.19 -4.74 -5.11
N THR A 168 -17.40 -4.59 -5.64
CA THR A 168 -18.59 -5.29 -5.15
C THR A 168 -18.37 -6.81 -5.09
N ASP A 169 -17.75 -7.38 -6.10
CA ASP A 169 -17.47 -8.82 -6.17
C ASP A 169 -16.24 -9.26 -5.37
N THR A 170 -15.47 -8.34 -4.80
CA THR A 170 -14.19 -8.64 -4.15
C THR A 170 -14.07 -8.08 -2.73
N VAL A 171 -15.07 -7.36 -2.25
CA VAL A 171 -15.06 -6.78 -0.90
C VAL A 171 -14.89 -7.86 0.19
N GLU A 172 -15.50 -9.03 0.03
CA GLU A 172 -15.36 -10.13 0.99
C GLU A 172 -13.93 -10.72 0.98
N ILE A 173 -13.29 -10.79 -0.18
CA ILE A 173 -11.88 -11.21 -0.27
C ILE A 173 -10.98 -10.19 0.44
N ALA A 174 -11.24 -8.90 0.24
CA ALA A 174 -10.54 -7.81 0.92
C ALA A 174 -10.67 -7.90 2.46
N ILE A 175 -11.88 -8.17 2.96
CA ILE A 175 -12.14 -8.37 4.38
C ILE A 175 -11.37 -9.60 4.91
N GLN A 176 -11.38 -10.72 4.19
CA GLN A 176 -10.63 -11.91 4.60
C GLN A 176 -9.12 -11.65 4.63
N ALA A 177 -8.58 -10.89 3.67
CA ALA A 177 -7.18 -10.50 3.68
C ALA A 177 -6.84 -9.65 4.91
N LEU A 178 -7.64 -8.63 5.23
CA LEU A 178 -7.43 -7.80 6.43
C LEU A 178 -7.50 -8.63 7.72
N LYS A 179 -8.38 -9.60 7.80
CA LYS A 179 -8.51 -10.49 8.99
C LYS A 179 -7.26 -11.34 9.26
N THR A 180 -6.37 -11.50 8.30
CA THR A 180 -5.10 -12.20 8.56
C THR A 180 -4.14 -11.42 9.44
N HIS A 181 -4.32 -10.10 9.57
CA HIS A 181 -3.53 -9.22 10.44
C HIS A 181 -4.00 -9.26 11.89
N VAL A 182 -4.09 -10.46 12.47
CA VAL A 182 -4.65 -10.70 13.81
C VAL A 182 -4.05 -9.77 14.86
N SER A 183 -2.72 -9.56 14.84
CA SER A 183 -2.03 -8.69 15.81
C SER A 183 -2.46 -7.22 15.76
N GLN A 184 -3.13 -6.79 14.69
CA GLN A 184 -3.55 -5.40 14.47
C GLN A 184 -5.07 -5.20 14.55
N VAL A 185 -5.85 -6.23 14.22
CA VAL A 185 -7.31 -6.09 14.06
C VAL A 185 -8.13 -6.91 15.05
N GLU A 186 -7.51 -7.77 15.86
CA GLU A 186 -8.22 -8.59 16.84
C GLU A 186 -9.08 -7.73 17.78
N GLY A 187 -10.34 -8.14 17.99
CA GLY A 187 -11.30 -7.42 18.83
C GLY A 187 -11.90 -6.16 18.19
N GLN A 188 -11.62 -5.88 16.93
CA GLN A 188 -12.21 -4.76 16.20
C GLN A 188 -13.33 -5.23 15.26
N GLU A 189 -14.35 -4.40 15.08
CA GLU A 189 -15.44 -4.62 14.11
C GLU A 189 -15.02 -4.20 12.70
N ILE A 190 -13.94 -4.81 12.17
CA ILE A 190 -13.34 -4.42 10.90
C ILE A 190 -14.23 -4.72 9.69
N GLU A 191 -15.01 -5.80 9.75
CA GLU A 191 -15.83 -6.24 8.62
C GLU A 191 -16.86 -5.17 8.24
N GLU A 192 -17.66 -4.74 9.23
CA GLU A 192 -18.68 -3.73 8.97
C GLU A 192 -18.06 -2.37 8.61
N ARG A 193 -17.01 -1.97 9.30
CA ARG A 193 -16.28 -0.73 8.98
C ARG A 193 -15.75 -0.73 7.55
N MET A 194 -15.20 -1.85 7.06
CA MET A 194 -14.76 -1.97 5.67
C MET A 194 -15.93 -1.86 4.70
N ARG A 195 -17.03 -2.58 4.96
CA ARG A 195 -18.22 -2.51 4.10
C ARG A 195 -18.81 -1.11 4.07
N GLU A 196 -18.96 -0.46 5.22
CA GLU A 196 -19.47 0.92 5.29
C GLU A 196 -18.60 1.91 4.52
N SER A 197 -17.28 1.85 4.70
CA SER A 197 -16.33 2.71 3.99
C SER A 197 -16.44 2.55 2.47
N ARG A 198 -16.50 1.30 1.97
CA ARG A 198 -16.59 1.05 0.53
C ARG A 198 -17.97 1.35 -0.03
N ARG A 199 -19.04 1.13 0.75
CA ARG A 199 -20.40 1.53 0.38
C ARG A 199 -20.54 3.03 0.24
N GLU A 200 -19.98 3.80 1.19
CA GLU A 200 -20.00 5.26 1.09
C GLU A 200 -19.20 5.76 -0.12
N ALA A 201 -18.03 5.15 -0.42
CA ALA A 201 -17.26 5.48 -1.61
C ALA A 201 -18.02 5.17 -2.91
N GLY A 202 -18.83 4.11 -2.96
CA GLY A 202 -19.61 3.70 -4.14
C GLY A 202 -20.90 4.48 -4.37
N LYS A 203 -21.46 5.09 -3.31
CA LYS A 203 -22.81 5.66 -3.25
C LYS A 203 -23.21 6.59 -4.41
N ASN A 204 -22.31 7.45 -4.86
CA ASN A 204 -22.59 8.40 -5.94
C ASN A 204 -22.02 7.95 -7.30
N HIS A 205 -21.56 6.69 -7.40
CA HIS A 205 -20.87 6.16 -8.57
C HIS A 205 -21.54 4.92 -9.16
N SER A 206 -22.78 4.61 -8.75
CA SER A 206 -23.54 3.43 -9.19
C SER A 206 -22.82 2.10 -8.90
N MET A 207 -22.05 2.04 -7.80
CA MET A 207 -21.33 0.89 -7.31
C MET A 207 -21.81 0.56 -5.90
N GLU A 208 -22.05 -0.71 -5.60
CA GLU A 208 -22.44 -1.11 -4.24
C GLU A 208 -21.28 -0.91 -3.27
N TYR A 209 -20.09 -1.35 -3.68
CA TYR A 209 -18.83 -1.11 -2.96
C TYR A 209 -17.77 -0.60 -3.92
N ALA A 210 -17.06 0.46 -3.55
CA ALA A 210 -15.96 1.00 -4.33
C ALA A 210 -14.75 1.33 -3.48
N GLU A 211 -13.58 1.35 -4.10
CA GLU A 211 -12.38 1.96 -3.58
C GLU A 211 -12.06 3.22 -4.39
N ALA A 212 -11.69 4.29 -3.67
CA ALA A 212 -11.50 5.61 -4.25
C ALA A 212 -10.04 6.03 -4.23
N PHE A 213 -9.58 6.59 -5.33
CA PHE A 213 -8.19 6.97 -5.55
C PHE A 213 -8.08 8.37 -6.16
N LYS A 214 -6.97 9.05 -5.91
CA LYS A 214 -6.52 10.15 -6.74
C LYS A 214 -5.65 9.56 -7.85
N GLN A 215 -6.00 9.80 -9.11
CA GLN A 215 -5.33 9.24 -10.29
C GLN A 215 -4.37 10.21 -10.94
N PHE A 216 -3.22 9.73 -11.35
CA PHE A 216 -2.28 10.43 -12.25
C PHE A 216 -1.92 9.53 -13.43
N ILE A 217 -2.18 10.00 -14.64
CA ILE A 217 -1.70 9.40 -15.89
C ILE A 217 -0.43 10.12 -16.29
N LEU A 218 0.70 9.43 -16.22
CA LEU A 218 2.01 10.02 -16.45
C LEU A 218 2.39 10.02 -17.93
N ARG A 219 3.01 11.12 -18.38
CA ARG A 219 3.57 11.20 -19.75
C ARG A 219 4.76 10.25 -19.87
N GLN A 220 4.78 9.50 -20.96
CA GLN A 220 5.84 8.54 -21.30
C GLN A 220 7.11 9.22 -21.86
#